data_800395a919f2070b970b8a0d1d06afb7
#
_entry.id   800395a919f2070b970b8a0d1d06afb7
#
_cell.length_a   1.000
_cell.length_b   1.000
_cell.length_c   1.000
_cell.angle_alpha   90.00
_cell.angle_beta   90.00
_cell.angle_gamma   90.00
#
_symmetry.space_group_name_H-M   'P 1'
#
loop_
_entity.id
_entity.type
_entity.pdbx_description
1 polymer ?
#
loop_
_entity_poly.entity_id
_entity_poly.type
_entity_poly.pdbx_seq_one_letter_code
_entity_poly.pdbx_strand_id
1 'polypeptide(L)'
;TRHILDDAKVRAEEPARPIMSLAIQRYAGEHTFETTTATVALTGDDIKGRIIGREGRNIRAFEAATGVTVLIDDTPNAVVLSGFDPVRREIARESMERLILDGRIHPTRIEEIVAKVSQEMEETILRSGEEAVGKVGLPPMPVEIIKVLGRLRFRLSFSQNILAHSIEVAQLMGLMAAELGLDTIAAKRAGLLHDIGKALSHEIEGAHAIVGADFIKRHGESDDVVNGVASHHDEVPHTNPLGILVSAADAISASRPGARSESMTTYLKRLEDLEKLGLAFPGVEKCYAVQAGRELRVMVQPDAINDEQAFALARNISRKIEEDLQYPGQIRVTVIRETRVVEFAK
;
A
#
# COMPACT_ATOMS: atom_id res chain seq x y z
N THR A 1 13.82 46.90 18.26
CA THR A 1 12.58 46.36 17.67
C THR A 1 12.88 45.34 16.56
N ARG A 2 13.87 45.56 15.67
CA ARG A 2 14.23 44.64 14.57
C ARG A 2 14.84 43.31 15.08
N HIS A 3 15.75 43.35 16.09
CA HIS A 3 16.30 42.20 16.76
C HIS A 3 15.25 41.31 17.45
N ILE A 4 14.23 41.91 18.04
CA ILE A 4 13.15 41.15 18.70
C ILE A 4 12.26 40.45 17.68
N LEU A 5 12.05 41.03 16.49
CA LEU A 5 11.31 40.41 15.39
C LEU A 5 12.09 39.28 14.72
N ASP A 6 13.41 39.45 14.58
CA ASP A 6 14.28 38.41 14.01
C ASP A 6 14.43 37.21 14.98
N ASP A 7 14.61 37.47 16.28
CA ASP A 7 14.61 36.42 17.32
C ASP A 7 13.23 35.71 17.42
N ALA A 8 12.12 36.44 17.29
CA ALA A 8 10.80 35.83 17.31
C ALA A 8 10.55 34.96 16.06
N LYS A 9 11.07 35.33 14.88
CA LYS A 9 11.01 34.50 13.68
C LYS A 9 11.80 33.22 13.84
N VAL A 10 13.06 33.29 14.30
CA VAL A 10 13.92 32.12 14.54
C VAL A 10 13.27 31.18 15.55
N ARG A 11 12.73 31.72 16.66
CA ARG A 11 12.03 30.91 17.68
C ARG A 11 10.71 30.32 17.19
N ALA A 12 10.06 30.91 16.20
CA ALA A 12 8.84 30.35 15.58
C ALA A 12 9.18 29.30 14.50
N GLU A 13 10.32 29.42 13.82
CA GLU A 13 10.75 28.45 12.79
C GLU A 13 11.25 27.13 13.40
N GLU A 14 11.88 27.15 14.58
CA GLU A 14 12.38 25.94 15.26
C GLU A 14 11.26 24.94 15.59
N PRO A 15 10.13 25.31 16.22
CA PRO A 15 9.03 24.39 16.46
C PRO A 15 8.16 24.13 15.22
N ALA A 16 8.14 25.04 14.24
CA ALA A 16 7.35 24.88 13.02
C ALA A 16 7.89 23.75 12.11
N ARG A 17 9.21 23.58 12.04
CA ARG A 17 9.83 22.52 11.21
C ARG A 17 9.42 21.09 11.62
N PRO A 18 9.47 20.68 12.90
CA PRO A 18 8.98 19.38 13.33
C PRO A 18 7.48 19.20 13.10
N ILE A 19 6.67 20.26 13.33
CA ILE A 19 5.23 20.22 13.11
C ILE A 19 4.92 20.08 11.62
N MET A 20 5.59 20.81 10.75
CA MET A 20 5.45 20.66 9.29
C MET A 20 5.96 19.31 8.81
N SER A 21 7.10 18.83 9.34
CA SER A 21 7.63 17.49 9.01
C SER A 21 6.65 16.40 9.44
N LEU A 22 6.06 16.51 10.63
CA LEU A 22 5.05 15.58 11.13
C LEU A 22 3.75 15.66 10.31
N ALA A 23 3.32 16.88 9.94
CA ALA A 23 2.15 17.08 9.08
C ALA A 23 2.39 16.52 7.67
N ILE A 24 3.58 16.75 7.08
CA ILE A 24 3.97 16.18 5.78
C ILE A 24 4.05 14.65 5.88
N GLN A 25 4.60 14.09 6.96
CA GLN A 25 4.66 12.64 7.17
C GLN A 25 3.25 12.04 7.34
N ARG A 26 2.36 12.71 8.06
CA ARG A 26 0.95 12.29 8.19
C ARG A 26 0.22 12.40 6.86
N TYR A 27 0.42 13.50 6.12
CA TYR A 27 -0.24 13.72 4.82
C TYR A 27 0.33 12.86 3.71
N ALA A 28 1.64 12.60 3.71
CA ALA A 28 2.28 11.69 2.75
C ALA A 28 1.92 10.20 2.99
N GLY A 29 1.48 9.85 4.21
CA GLY A 29 0.97 8.51 4.54
C GLY A 29 -0.41 8.22 3.95
N GLU A 30 -1.22 9.26 3.66
CA GLU A 30 -2.56 9.12 3.08
C GLU A 30 -2.58 9.06 1.55
N HIS A 31 -1.53 9.51 0.87
CA HIS A 31 -1.40 9.33 -0.58
C HIS A 31 -0.90 7.91 -0.88
N THR A 32 -1.76 6.95 -0.73
CA THR A 32 -1.59 5.62 -1.31
C THR A 32 -1.55 5.76 -2.82
N PHE A 33 -0.50 5.24 -3.45
CA PHE A 33 -0.51 4.97 -4.88
C PHE A 33 -1.53 3.85 -5.14
N GLU A 34 -2.82 4.18 -5.20
CA GLU A 34 -3.79 3.28 -5.80
C GLU A 34 -3.40 3.13 -7.27
N THR A 35 -3.08 1.91 -7.66
CA THR A 35 -2.90 1.61 -9.08
C THR A 35 -4.25 1.84 -9.77
N THR A 36 -4.32 2.86 -10.61
CA THR A 36 -5.52 3.18 -11.39
C THR A 36 -5.59 2.39 -12.69
N THR A 37 -4.63 1.50 -12.92
CA THR A 37 -4.50 0.73 -14.15
C THR A 37 -4.41 -0.77 -13.87
N ALA A 38 -4.88 -1.57 -14.83
CA ALA A 38 -4.67 -3.02 -14.88
C ALA A 38 -4.18 -3.40 -16.28
N THR A 39 -3.21 -4.31 -16.36
CA THR A 39 -2.67 -4.79 -17.64
C THR A 39 -3.25 -6.15 -17.96
N VAL A 40 -3.72 -6.32 -19.19
CA VAL A 40 -4.16 -7.60 -19.73
C VAL A 40 -3.17 -8.05 -20.80
N ALA A 41 -2.61 -9.24 -20.60
CA ALA A 41 -1.70 -9.86 -21.55
C ALA A 41 -2.45 -10.38 -22.77
N LEU A 42 -1.90 -10.17 -23.96
CA LEU A 42 -2.44 -10.66 -25.24
C LEU A 42 -1.60 -11.82 -25.74
N THR A 43 -2.24 -12.76 -26.44
CA THR A 43 -1.56 -13.89 -27.07
C THR A 43 -0.87 -13.51 -28.40
N GLY A 44 -1.09 -12.30 -28.90
CA GLY A 44 -0.48 -11.75 -30.11
C GLY A 44 -1.02 -10.36 -30.41
N ASP A 45 -0.27 -9.56 -31.17
CA ASP A 45 -0.65 -8.17 -31.52
C ASP A 45 -1.84 -8.06 -32.50
N ASP A 46 -2.18 -9.13 -33.22
CA ASP A 46 -3.37 -9.22 -34.06
C ASP A 46 -4.66 -9.04 -33.25
N ILE A 47 -4.66 -9.39 -31.96
CA ILE A 47 -5.79 -9.23 -31.06
C ILE A 47 -6.07 -7.75 -30.78
N LYS A 48 -5.05 -6.87 -30.77
CA LYS A 48 -5.26 -5.42 -30.59
C LYS A 48 -6.24 -4.87 -31.65
N GLY A 49 -6.03 -5.24 -32.90
CA GLY A 49 -6.92 -4.83 -33.99
C GLY A 49 -8.36 -5.32 -33.82
N ARG A 50 -8.55 -6.51 -33.24
CA ARG A 50 -9.88 -7.07 -32.94
C ARG A 50 -10.54 -6.39 -31.76
N ILE A 51 -9.76 -6.04 -30.71
CA ILE A 51 -10.25 -5.26 -29.56
C ILE A 51 -10.71 -3.88 -30.03
N ILE A 52 -9.94 -3.19 -30.88
CA ILE A 52 -10.33 -1.91 -31.45
C ILE A 52 -11.60 -2.08 -32.31
N GLY A 53 -11.58 -3.03 -33.22
CA GLY A 53 -12.65 -3.26 -34.20
C GLY A 53 -12.69 -2.18 -35.28
N ARG A 54 -13.50 -2.41 -36.30
CA ARG A 54 -13.66 -1.46 -37.41
C ARG A 54 -14.14 -0.11 -36.86
N GLU A 55 -13.40 0.95 -37.18
CA GLU A 55 -13.67 2.33 -36.73
C GLU A 55 -13.76 2.48 -35.20
N GLY A 56 -13.13 1.60 -34.45
CA GLY A 56 -13.14 1.65 -32.97
C GLY A 56 -14.46 1.22 -32.32
N ARG A 57 -15.33 0.52 -33.01
CA ARG A 57 -16.68 0.15 -32.50
C ARG A 57 -16.61 -0.77 -31.27
N ASN A 58 -15.66 -1.71 -31.23
CA ASN A 58 -15.57 -2.68 -30.16
C ASN A 58 -14.99 -2.05 -28.89
N ILE A 59 -13.94 -1.26 -29.02
CA ILE A 59 -13.36 -0.54 -27.89
C ILE A 59 -14.37 0.43 -27.27
N ARG A 60 -15.13 1.18 -28.08
CA ARG A 60 -16.16 2.07 -27.55
C ARG A 60 -17.29 1.32 -26.84
N ALA A 61 -17.71 0.16 -27.38
CA ALA A 61 -18.72 -0.68 -26.72
C ALA A 61 -18.20 -1.21 -25.38
N PHE A 62 -16.93 -1.62 -25.31
CA PHE A 62 -16.31 -2.11 -24.09
C PHE A 62 -16.19 -1.01 -23.03
N GLU A 63 -15.70 0.17 -23.41
CA GLU A 63 -15.59 1.33 -22.50
C GLU A 63 -16.97 1.79 -21.99
N ALA A 64 -17.97 1.82 -22.87
CA ALA A 64 -19.35 2.15 -22.48
C ALA A 64 -19.94 1.13 -21.51
N ALA A 65 -19.69 -0.17 -21.72
CA ALA A 65 -20.23 -1.23 -20.88
C ALA A 65 -19.55 -1.32 -19.50
N THR A 66 -18.23 -1.07 -19.44
CA THR A 66 -17.44 -1.21 -18.21
C THR A 66 -17.25 0.09 -17.45
N GLY A 67 -17.31 1.24 -18.12
CA GLY A 67 -16.91 2.55 -17.58
C GLY A 67 -15.40 2.68 -17.35
N VAL A 68 -14.59 1.84 -18.02
CA VAL A 68 -13.12 1.81 -17.90
C VAL A 68 -12.50 2.14 -19.25
N THR A 69 -11.51 3.02 -19.28
CA THR A 69 -10.79 3.41 -20.50
C THR A 69 -9.79 2.33 -20.90
N VAL A 70 -9.75 1.99 -22.18
CA VAL A 70 -8.80 1.04 -22.77
C VAL A 70 -7.67 1.79 -23.45
N LEU A 71 -6.46 1.69 -22.91
CA LEU A 71 -5.26 2.30 -23.49
C LEU A 71 -4.52 1.24 -24.31
N ILE A 72 -4.37 1.52 -25.60
CA ILE A 72 -3.62 0.68 -26.55
C ILE A 72 -2.44 1.52 -27.05
N ASP A 73 -1.26 1.12 -26.64
CA ASP A 73 0.03 1.73 -27.02
C ASP A 73 0.91 0.71 -27.78
N ASP A 74 2.16 1.09 -27.99
CA ASP A 74 3.17 0.24 -28.66
C ASP A 74 3.72 -0.88 -27.77
N THR A 75 3.23 -1.03 -26.51
CA THR A 75 3.65 -2.12 -25.62
C THR A 75 3.28 -3.47 -26.24
N PRO A 76 4.25 -4.35 -26.54
CA PRO A 76 3.97 -5.62 -27.19
C PRO A 76 3.06 -6.51 -26.36
N ASN A 77 2.10 -7.15 -27.01
CA ASN A 77 1.24 -8.18 -26.41
C ASN A 77 0.54 -7.76 -25.10
N ALA A 78 0.15 -6.49 -24.97
CA ALA A 78 -0.57 -6.00 -23.81
C ALA A 78 -1.57 -4.90 -24.18
N VAL A 79 -2.64 -4.79 -23.39
CA VAL A 79 -3.52 -3.61 -23.31
C VAL A 79 -3.63 -3.18 -21.86
N VAL A 80 -3.77 -1.88 -21.63
CA VAL A 80 -3.89 -1.30 -20.29
C VAL A 80 -5.31 -0.78 -20.10
N LEU A 81 -5.93 -1.16 -18.99
CA LEU A 81 -7.25 -0.72 -18.57
C LEU A 81 -7.08 0.34 -17.48
N SER A 82 -7.66 1.52 -17.68
CA SER A 82 -7.54 2.66 -16.74
C SER A 82 -8.91 3.04 -16.19
N GLY A 83 -9.01 3.07 -14.86
CA GLY A 83 -10.22 3.46 -14.15
C GLY A 83 -9.98 3.63 -12.65
N PHE A 84 -10.67 4.58 -12.04
CA PHE A 84 -10.52 4.86 -10.60
C PHE A 84 -11.19 3.80 -9.72
N ASP A 85 -12.36 3.29 -10.14
CA ASP A 85 -13.08 2.25 -9.38
C ASP A 85 -12.37 0.89 -9.56
N PRO A 86 -11.81 0.31 -8.50
CA PRO A 86 -11.09 -0.97 -8.59
C PRO A 86 -12.01 -2.15 -8.93
N VAL A 87 -13.29 -2.12 -8.56
CA VAL A 87 -14.26 -3.16 -8.90
C VAL A 87 -14.58 -3.12 -10.40
N ARG A 88 -14.87 -1.94 -10.94
CA ARG A 88 -15.08 -1.77 -12.39
C ARG A 88 -13.85 -2.18 -13.21
N ARG A 89 -12.67 -1.83 -12.71
CA ARG A 89 -11.41 -2.20 -13.36
C ARG A 89 -11.19 -3.72 -13.37
N GLU A 90 -11.55 -4.41 -12.27
CA GLU A 90 -11.47 -5.87 -12.22
C GLU A 90 -12.52 -6.54 -13.12
N ILE A 91 -13.76 -6.02 -13.17
CA ILE A 91 -14.79 -6.45 -14.12
C ILE A 91 -14.28 -6.29 -15.56
N ALA A 92 -13.68 -5.15 -15.88
CA ALA A 92 -13.11 -4.92 -17.20
C ALA A 92 -11.96 -5.88 -17.52
N ARG A 93 -11.03 -6.11 -16.56
CA ARG A 93 -9.91 -7.05 -16.73
C ARG A 93 -10.43 -8.46 -17.05
N GLU A 94 -11.31 -8.98 -16.22
CA GLU A 94 -11.85 -10.34 -16.38
C GLU A 94 -12.69 -10.47 -17.65
N SER A 95 -13.48 -9.45 -17.97
CA SER A 95 -14.26 -9.41 -19.22
C SER A 95 -13.37 -9.44 -20.45
N MET A 96 -12.28 -8.66 -20.45
CA MET A 96 -11.31 -8.62 -21.56
C MET A 96 -10.63 -9.99 -21.74
N GLU A 97 -10.19 -10.61 -20.65
CA GLU A 97 -9.58 -11.94 -20.68
C GLU A 97 -10.55 -13.00 -21.27
N ARG A 98 -11.82 -12.97 -20.85
CA ARG A 98 -12.84 -13.89 -21.37
C ARG A 98 -13.14 -13.64 -22.85
N LEU A 99 -13.17 -12.38 -23.30
CA LEU A 99 -13.35 -12.02 -24.71
C LEU A 99 -12.18 -12.50 -25.57
N ILE A 100 -10.95 -12.38 -25.08
CA ILE A 100 -9.74 -12.87 -25.76
C ILE A 100 -9.79 -14.39 -25.90
N LEU A 101 -10.14 -15.12 -24.84
CA LEU A 101 -10.26 -16.57 -24.85
C LEU A 101 -11.40 -17.07 -25.77
N ASP A 102 -12.56 -16.39 -25.73
CA ASP A 102 -13.71 -16.73 -26.59
C ASP A 102 -13.44 -16.43 -28.07
N GLY A 103 -12.58 -15.45 -28.33
CA GLY A 103 -12.22 -15.06 -29.68
C GLY A 103 -13.30 -14.27 -30.45
N ARG A 104 -14.48 -14.08 -29.93
CA ARG A 104 -15.60 -13.33 -30.57
C ARG A 104 -15.69 -11.94 -29.93
N ILE A 105 -15.03 -10.96 -30.55
CA ILE A 105 -14.99 -9.58 -30.03
C ILE A 105 -15.87 -8.72 -30.94
N HIS A 106 -17.12 -8.51 -30.54
CA HIS A 106 -18.09 -7.61 -31.18
C HIS A 106 -19.05 -7.03 -30.11
N PRO A 107 -19.72 -5.88 -30.37
CA PRO A 107 -20.44 -5.12 -29.35
C PRO A 107 -21.42 -5.96 -28.51
N THR A 108 -22.31 -6.72 -29.15
CA THR A 108 -23.28 -7.55 -28.42
C THR A 108 -22.59 -8.57 -27.49
N ARG A 109 -21.51 -9.21 -27.95
CA ARG A 109 -20.80 -10.20 -27.16
C ARG A 109 -20.06 -9.55 -25.99
N ILE A 110 -19.56 -8.34 -26.19
CA ILE A 110 -18.94 -7.52 -25.14
C ILE A 110 -19.96 -7.24 -24.03
N GLU A 111 -21.14 -6.74 -24.39
CA GLU A 111 -22.21 -6.44 -23.43
C GLU A 111 -22.66 -7.69 -22.66
N GLU A 112 -22.81 -8.84 -23.34
CA GLU A 112 -23.16 -10.12 -22.69
C GLU A 112 -22.12 -10.57 -21.67
N ILE A 113 -20.83 -10.51 -22.04
CA ILE A 113 -19.75 -10.95 -21.14
C ILE A 113 -19.60 -9.98 -19.97
N VAL A 114 -19.64 -8.67 -20.20
CA VAL A 114 -19.55 -7.67 -19.13
C VAL A 114 -20.72 -7.81 -18.15
N ALA A 115 -21.96 -7.99 -18.63
CA ALA A 115 -23.10 -8.20 -17.77
C ALA A 115 -22.95 -9.46 -16.90
N LYS A 116 -22.49 -10.57 -17.49
CA LYS A 116 -22.23 -11.81 -16.76
C LYS A 116 -21.14 -11.66 -15.71
N VAL A 117 -20.01 -11.08 -16.07
CA VAL A 117 -18.89 -10.84 -15.13
C VAL A 117 -19.32 -9.91 -14.01
N SER A 118 -20.10 -8.87 -14.32
CA SER A 118 -20.63 -7.95 -13.30
C SER A 118 -21.51 -8.68 -12.27
N GLN A 119 -22.39 -9.59 -12.72
CA GLN A 119 -23.20 -10.39 -11.81
C GLN A 119 -22.34 -11.31 -10.92
N GLU A 120 -21.39 -12.04 -11.50
CA GLU A 120 -20.48 -12.92 -10.76
C GLU A 120 -19.60 -12.14 -9.77
N MET A 121 -19.26 -10.89 -10.10
CA MET A 121 -18.51 -9.99 -9.24
C MET A 121 -19.32 -9.57 -8.01
N GLU A 122 -20.61 -9.25 -8.18
CA GLU A 122 -21.50 -8.93 -7.04
C GLU A 122 -21.61 -10.11 -6.06
N GLU A 123 -21.73 -11.34 -6.58
CA GLU A 123 -21.74 -12.56 -5.77
C GLU A 123 -20.40 -12.75 -5.02
N THR A 124 -19.29 -12.47 -5.70
CA THR A 124 -17.94 -12.56 -5.14
C THR A 124 -17.72 -11.51 -4.03
N ILE A 125 -18.20 -10.29 -4.24
CA ILE A 125 -18.15 -9.21 -3.24
C ILE A 125 -18.94 -9.62 -1.99
N LEU A 126 -20.19 -10.07 -2.14
CA LEU A 126 -21.02 -10.48 -1.01
C LEU A 126 -20.35 -11.61 -0.22
N ARG A 127 -19.93 -12.67 -0.90
CA ARG A 127 -19.21 -13.80 -0.28
C ARG A 127 -17.96 -13.36 0.45
N SER A 128 -17.17 -12.44 -0.12
CA SER A 128 -15.93 -11.95 0.52
C SER A 128 -16.21 -11.20 1.82
N GLY A 129 -17.29 -10.41 1.86
CA GLY A 129 -17.74 -9.74 3.09
C GLY A 129 -18.22 -10.73 4.15
N GLU A 130 -19.03 -11.72 3.77
CA GLU A 130 -19.50 -12.79 4.67
C GLU A 130 -18.34 -13.60 5.25
N GLU A 131 -17.37 -14.00 4.41
CA GLU A 131 -16.16 -14.70 4.84
C GLU A 131 -15.34 -13.88 5.82
N ALA A 132 -15.24 -12.55 5.62
CA ALA A 132 -14.51 -11.67 6.53
C ALA A 132 -15.19 -11.62 7.92
N VAL A 133 -16.50 -11.44 7.96
CA VAL A 133 -17.28 -11.47 9.21
C VAL A 133 -17.12 -12.83 9.93
N GLY A 134 -17.19 -13.93 9.17
CA GLY A 134 -17.01 -15.28 9.70
C GLY A 134 -15.60 -15.53 10.25
N LYS A 135 -14.53 -15.08 9.55
CA LYS A 135 -13.15 -15.23 10.00
C LYS A 135 -12.85 -14.51 11.32
N VAL A 136 -13.51 -13.39 11.56
CA VAL A 136 -13.37 -12.62 12.81
C VAL A 136 -14.25 -13.21 13.93
N GLY A 137 -15.23 -14.04 13.58
CA GLY A 137 -16.17 -14.65 14.52
C GLY A 137 -17.18 -13.64 15.05
N LEU A 138 -17.69 -12.77 14.18
CA LEU A 138 -18.70 -11.78 14.50
C LEU A 138 -20.11 -12.28 14.15
N PRO A 139 -21.15 -11.82 14.87
CA PRO A 139 -22.54 -12.07 14.48
C PRO A 139 -22.83 -11.41 13.11
N PRO A 140 -23.89 -11.89 12.40
CA PRO A 140 -24.28 -11.35 11.11
C PRO A 140 -24.47 -9.83 11.13
N MET A 141 -24.12 -9.18 10.03
CA MET A 141 -24.25 -7.74 9.80
C MET A 141 -25.28 -7.48 8.70
N PRO A 142 -25.83 -6.25 8.61
CA PRO A 142 -26.64 -5.84 7.47
C PRO A 142 -25.94 -6.09 6.14
N VAL A 143 -26.71 -6.55 5.13
CA VAL A 143 -26.16 -6.94 3.83
C VAL A 143 -25.47 -5.78 3.13
N GLU A 144 -25.90 -4.55 3.35
CA GLU A 144 -25.30 -3.32 2.83
C GLU A 144 -23.89 -3.13 3.36
N ILE A 145 -23.68 -3.36 4.65
CA ILE A 145 -22.33 -3.32 5.27
C ILE A 145 -21.45 -4.44 4.69
N ILE A 146 -21.99 -5.66 4.60
CA ILE A 146 -21.26 -6.84 4.07
C ILE A 146 -20.79 -6.59 2.64
N LYS A 147 -21.66 -6.01 1.77
CA LYS A 147 -21.30 -5.67 0.39
C LYS A 147 -20.17 -4.64 0.32
N VAL A 148 -20.28 -3.54 1.06
CA VAL A 148 -19.25 -2.51 1.06
C VAL A 148 -17.93 -3.04 1.64
N LEU A 149 -18.00 -3.84 2.71
CA LEU A 149 -16.83 -4.52 3.27
C LEU A 149 -16.17 -5.45 2.24
N GLY A 150 -16.94 -6.22 1.50
CA GLY A 150 -16.45 -7.13 0.46
C GLY A 150 -15.73 -6.42 -0.68
N ARG A 151 -16.13 -5.18 -1.03
CA ARG A 151 -15.45 -4.35 -2.04
C ARG A 151 -14.00 -4.03 -1.68
N LEU A 152 -13.64 -4.02 -0.40
CA LEU A 152 -12.27 -3.81 0.08
C LEU A 152 -11.30 -4.89 -0.40
N ARG A 153 -11.79 -6.08 -0.80
CA ARG A 153 -10.98 -7.14 -1.41
C ARG A 153 -10.23 -6.66 -2.66
N PHE A 154 -10.81 -5.72 -3.40
CA PHE A 154 -10.26 -5.24 -4.67
C PHE A 154 -9.40 -3.98 -4.52
N ARG A 155 -9.23 -3.49 -3.28
CA ARG A 155 -8.39 -2.34 -2.96
C ARG A 155 -7.09 -2.76 -2.30
N LEU A 156 -6.03 -2.11 -2.73
CA LEU A 156 -4.71 -2.21 -2.12
C LEU A 156 -4.37 -0.88 -1.46
N SER A 157 -3.86 -0.94 -0.24
CA SER A 157 -3.23 0.19 0.42
C SER A 157 -1.77 -0.17 0.66
N PHE A 158 -0.84 0.59 0.05
CA PHE A 158 0.57 0.20 -0.05
C PHE A 158 0.72 -1.17 -0.75
N SER A 159 1.00 -2.25 -0.06
CA SER A 159 1.03 -3.61 -0.61
C SER A 159 0.04 -4.54 0.06
N GLN A 160 -0.78 -4.02 0.97
CA GLN A 160 -1.76 -4.83 1.67
C GLN A 160 -3.12 -4.75 0.98
N ASN A 161 -3.77 -5.90 0.90
CA ASN A 161 -5.18 -5.97 0.62
C ASN A 161 -5.97 -5.41 1.81
N ILE A 162 -6.82 -4.39 1.59
CA ILE A 162 -7.49 -3.68 2.69
C ILE A 162 -8.43 -4.60 3.45
N LEU A 163 -9.13 -5.54 2.80
CA LEU A 163 -10.00 -6.50 3.49
C LEU A 163 -9.19 -7.42 4.41
N ALA A 164 -8.04 -7.91 3.95
CA ALA A 164 -7.17 -8.76 4.75
C ALA A 164 -6.59 -7.99 5.95
N HIS A 165 -6.19 -6.74 5.74
CA HIS A 165 -5.77 -5.81 6.78
C HIS A 165 -6.87 -5.58 7.83
N SER A 166 -8.09 -5.27 7.39
CA SER A 166 -9.23 -5.06 8.29
C SER A 166 -9.55 -6.29 9.15
N ILE A 167 -9.43 -7.50 8.59
CA ILE A 167 -9.58 -8.76 9.35
C ILE A 167 -8.51 -8.86 10.45
N GLU A 168 -7.28 -8.54 10.13
CA GLU A 168 -6.17 -8.58 11.09
C GLU A 168 -6.34 -7.53 12.18
N VAL A 169 -6.65 -6.28 11.82
CA VAL A 169 -6.95 -5.22 12.80
C VAL A 169 -8.08 -5.65 13.74
N ALA A 170 -9.15 -6.27 13.22
CA ALA A 170 -10.24 -6.79 14.04
C ALA A 170 -9.79 -7.88 15.02
N GLN A 171 -8.89 -8.78 14.61
CA GLN A 171 -8.34 -9.82 15.49
C GLN A 171 -7.46 -9.21 16.59
N LEU A 172 -6.59 -8.26 16.26
CA LEU A 172 -5.78 -7.51 17.23
C LEU A 172 -6.66 -6.75 18.21
N MET A 173 -7.71 -6.07 17.73
CA MET A 173 -8.69 -5.38 18.56
C MET A 173 -9.38 -6.32 19.55
N GLY A 174 -9.77 -7.52 19.10
CA GLY A 174 -10.37 -8.52 19.98
C GLY A 174 -9.44 -8.96 21.11
N LEU A 175 -8.15 -9.16 20.82
CA LEU A 175 -7.13 -9.51 21.81
C LEU A 175 -6.91 -8.37 22.82
N MET A 176 -6.69 -7.15 22.33
CA MET A 176 -6.47 -5.98 23.20
C MET A 176 -7.69 -5.67 24.08
N ALA A 177 -8.90 -5.78 23.52
CA ALA A 177 -10.12 -5.57 24.28
C ALA A 177 -10.31 -6.62 25.41
N ALA A 178 -9.98 -7.88 25.14
CA ALA A 178 -10.04 -8.94 26.13
C ALA A 178 -9.09 -8.68 27.30
N GLU A 179 -7.84 -8.26 27.03
CA GLU A 179 -6.86 -7.92 28.07
C GLU A 179 -7.28 -6.70 28.90
N LEU A 180 -8.00 -5.76 28.30
CA LEU A 180 -8.46 -4.53 28.96
C LEU A 180 -9.85 -4.69 29.63
N GLY A 181 -10.50 -5.84 29.50
CA GLY A 181 -11.85 -6.09 30.02
C GLY A 181 -12.94 -5.30 29.30
N LEU A 182 -12.74 -4.96 28.03
CA LEU A 182 -13.69 -4.25 27.18
C LEU A 182 -14.56 -5.23 26.37
N ASP A 183 -15.64 -4.72 25.76
CA ASP A 183 -16.47 -5.50 24.85
C ASP A 183 -15.67 -5.92 23.59
N THR A 184 -15.35 -7.21 23.53
CA THR A 184 -14.57 -7.80 22.44
C THR A 184 -15.33 -7.82 21.11
N ILE A 185 -16.67 -7.89 21.14
CA ILE A 185 -17.48 -7.88 19.92
C ILE A 185 -17.50 -6.48 19.33
N ALA A 186 -17.76 -5.45 20.13
CA ALA A 186 -17.72 -4.06 19.70
C ALA A 186 -16.32 -3.68 19.18
N ALA A 187 -15.26 -4.10 19.88
CA ALA A 187 -13.88 -3.87 19.46
C ALA A 187 -13.57 -4.52 18.11
N LYS A 188 -13.91 -5.79 17.92
CA LYS A 188 -13.73 -6.50 16.65
C LYS A 188 -14.52 -5.84 15.51
N ARG A 189 -15.76 -5.38 15.78
CA ARG A 189 -16.58 -4.66 14.79
C ARG A 189 -15.92 -3.34 14.38
N ALA A 190 -15.45 -2.55 15.34
CA ALA A 190 -14.75 -1.30 15.06
C ALA A 190 -13.48 -1.56 14.21
N GLY A 191 -12.68 -2.56 14.56
CA GLY A 191 -11.48 -2.94 13.81
C GLY A 191 -11.79 -3.45 12.41
N LEU A 192 -12.86 -4.28 12.21
CA LEU A 192 -13.23 -4.78 10.88
C LEU A 192 -13.75 -3.67 9.96
N LEU A 193 -14.40 -2.66 10.53
CA LEU A 193 -15.10 -1.61 9.78
C LEU A 193 -14.31 -0.29 9.69
N HIS A 194 -13.13 -0.18 10.34
CA HIS A 194 -12.42 1.10 10.44
C HIS A 194 -12.13 1.74 9.06
N ASP A 195 -11.79 0.93 8.08
CA ASP A 195 -11.43 1.33 6.73
C ASP A 195 -12.56 1.20 5.70
N ILE A 196 -13.80 0.91 6.11
CA ILE A 196 -14.93 0.67 5.20
C ILE A 196 -15.20 1.86 4.28
N GLY A 197 -14.94 3.08 4.76
CA GLY A 197 -15.09 4.30 3.95
C GLY A 197 -14.18 4.36 2.73
N LYS A 198 -13.06 3.65 2.73
CA LYS A 198 -12.20 3.53 1.55
C LYS A 198 -12.91 2.89 0.36
N ALA A 199 -13.91 2.03 0.59
CA ALA A 199 -14.74 1.49 -0.50
C ALA A 199 -15.73 2.50 -1.09
N LEU A 200 -15.96 3.64 -0.42
CA LEU A 200 -16.92 4.69 -0.80
C LEU A 200 -16.25 5.98 -1.22
N SER A 201 -14.97 6.20 -0.90
CA SER A 201 -14.25 7.48 -1.04
C SER A 201 -14.13 8.00 -2.47
N HIS A 202 -14.31 7.17 -3.50
CA HIS A 202 -14.34 7.61 -4.90
C HIS A 202 -15.72 8.17 -5.33
N GLU A 203 -16.76 7.92 -4.54
CA GLU A 203 -18.13 8.40 -4.79
C GLU A 203 -18.50 9.59 -3.87
N ILE A 204 -17.82 9.73 -2.71
CA ILE A 204 -18.17 10.68 -1.65
C ILE A 204 -16.91 11.44 -1.21
N GLU A 205 -16.95 12.77 -1.27
CA GLU A 205 -15.88 13.61 -0.75
C GLU A 205 -15.82 13.54 0.79
N GLY A 206 -14.61 13.42 1.33
CA GLY A 206 -14.37 13.44 2.77
C GLY A 206 -13.33 12.41 3.21
N ALA A 207 -12.91 12.54 4.47
CA ALA A 207 -12.01 11.55 5.09
C ALA A 207 -12.73 10.20 5.19
N HIS A 208 -12.04 9.12 4.84
CA HIS A 208 -12.64 7.78 4.81
C HIS A 208 -13.18 7.35 6.19
N ALA A 209 -12.55 7.78 7.29
CA ALA A 209 -13.00 7.49 8.63
C ALA A 209 -14.41 8.07 8.90
N ILE A 210 -14.64 9.31 8.49
CA ILE A 210 -15.93 9.99 8.65
C ILE A 210 -16.97 9.39 7.70
N VAL A 211 -16.64 9.24 6.42
CA VAL A 211 -17.53 8.65 5.42
C VAL A 211 -17.94 7.22 5.83
N GLY A 212 -16.98 6.42 6.32
CA GLY A 212 -17.22 5.06 6.82
C GLY A 212 -18.13 5.06 8.05
N ALA A 213 -17.85 5.91 9.03
CA ALA A 213 -18.65 6.03 10.25
C ALA A 213 -20.09 6.45 9.94
N ASP A 214 -20.31 7.44 9.09
CA ASP A 214 -21.64 7.87 8.67
C ASP A 214 -22.41 6.75 7.93
N PHE A 215 -21.70 5.97 7.12
CA PHE A 215 -22.29 4.84 6.43
C PHE A 215 -22.76 3.77 7.42
N ILE A 216 -21.89 3.29 8.31
CA ILE A 216 -22.24 2.23 9.26
C ILE A 216 -23.31 2.67 10.27
N LYS A 217 -23.30 3.95 10.68
CA LYS A 217 -24.33 4.52 11.55
C LYS A 217 -25.73 4.43 10.92
N ARG A 218 -25.86 4.78 9.64
CA ARG A 218 -27.11 4.65 8.88
C ARG A 218 -27.63 3.23 8.77
N HIS A 219 -26.72 2.24 8.91
CA HIS A 219 -27.05 0.81 8.83
C HIS A 219 -27.12 0.13 10.22
N GLY A 220 -27.24 0.95 11.29
CA GLY A 220 -27.60 0.46 12.61
C GLY A 220 -26.45 -0.01 13.49
N GLU A 221 -25.21 0.37 13.19
CA GLU A 221 -24.08 0.14 14.09
C GLU A 221 -24.21 1.00 15.37
N SER A 222 -23.69 0.48 16.48
CA SER A 222 -23.72 1.17 17.77
C SER A 222 -22.85 2.45 17.74
N ASP A 223 -23.23 3.45 18.52
CA ASP A 223 -22.49 4.71 18.62
C ASP A 223 -21.04 4.50 19.07
N ASP A 224 -20.74 3.49 19.88
CA ASP A 224 -19.38 3.16 20.30
C ASP A 224 -18.52 2.68 19.11
N VAL A 225 -19.04 1.79 18.27
CA VAL A 225 -18.38 1.30 17.06
C VAL A 225 -18.22 2.46 16.07
N VAL A 226 -19.26 3.26 15.87
CA VAL A 226 -19.25 4.44 14.98
C VAL A 226 -18.17 5.43 15.41
N ASN A 227 -18.08 5.76 16.70
CA ASN A 227 -17.02 6.63 17.20
C ASN A 227 -15.64 6.01 17.03
N GLY A 228 -15.50 4.70 17.31
CA GLY A 228 -14.24 3.98 17.09
C GLY A 228 -13.73 4.07 15.65
N VAL A 229 -14.65 3.97 14.67
CA VAL A 229 -14.34 4.13 13.24
C VAL A 229 -14.05 5.60 12.90
N ALA A 230 -14.85 6.56 13.39
CA ALA A 230 -14.69 7.97 13.05
C ALA A 230 -13.40 8.59 13.61
N SER A 231 -12.95 8.13 14.79
CA SER A 231 -11.88 8.77 15.56
C SER A 231 -10.50 8.13 15.38
N HIS A 232 -10.36 7.05 14.60
CA HIS A 232 -9.09 6.31 14.52
C HIS A 232 -7.92 7.10 13.89
N HIS A 233 -8.21 8.23 13.23
CA HIS A 233 -7.23 9.19 12.72
C HIS A 233 -7.31 10.56 13.41
N ASP A 234 -7.89 10.64 14.61
CA ASP A 234 -8.05 11.85 15.41
C ASP A 234 -8.90 12.97 14.73
N GLU A 235 -9.71 12.61 13.73
CA GLU A 235 -10.56 13.58 13.01
C GLU A 235 -11.76 14.05 13.85
N VAL A 236 -12.17 13.22 14.82
CA VAL A 236 -13.19 13.55 15.82
C VAL A 236 -12.70 13.12 17.21
N PRO A 237 -13.25 13.72 18.31
CA PRO A 237 -12.87 13.31 19.66
C PRO A 237 -13.23 11.86 19.97
N HIS A 238 -12.35 11.19 20.69
CA HIS A 238 -12.61 9.86 21.24
C HIS A 238 -13.62 9.95 22.39
N THR A 239 -14.79 9.34 22.23
CA THR A 239 -15.79 9.23 23.31
C THR A 239 -15.68 7.95 24.10
N ASN A 240 -14.93 6.97 23.57
CA ASN A 240 -14.66 5.67 24.18
C ASN A 240 -13.25 5.17 23.77
N PRO A 241 -12.72 4.11 24.40
CA PRO A 241 -11.36 3.61 24.11
C PRO A 241 -11.18 2.99 22.72
N LEU A 242 -12.25 2.64 22.00
CA LEU A 242 -12.16 1.87 20.75
C LEU A 242 -11.36 2.60 19.66
N GLY A 243 -11.53 3.92 19.51
CA GLY A 243 -10.79 4.68 18.51
C GLY A 243 -9.27 4.64 18.73
N ILE A 244 -8.83 4.77 19.98
CA ILE A 244 -7.42 4.68 20.35
C ILE A 244 -6.88 3.26 20.06
N LEU A 245 -7.66 2.24 20.39
CA LEU A 245 -7.29 0.85 20.13
C LEU A 245 -7.24 0.54 18.62
N VAL A 246 -8.18 1.08 17.83
CA VAL A 246 -8.15 0.94 16.36
C VAL A 246 -6.89 1.56 15.81
N SER A 247 -6.53 2.81 16.20
CA SER A 247 -5.28 3.45 15.77
C SER A 247 -4.04 2.61 16.09
N ALA A 248 -4.00 2.03 17.30
CA ALA A 248 -2.88 1.17 17.71
C ALA A 248 -2.83 -0.13 16.89
N ALA A 249 -3.97 -0.81 16.70
CA ALA A 249 -4.07 -2.05 15.94
C ALA A 249 -3.74 -1.85 14.45
N ASP A 250 -4.22 -0.76 13.86
CA ASP A 250 -3.90 -0.34 12.49
C ASP A 250 -2.39 -0.11 12.33
N ALA A 251 -1.77 0.68 13.22
CA ALA A 251 -0.34 0.91 13.22
C ALA A 251 0.47 -0.40 13.33
N ILE A 252 0.07 -1.33 14.21
CA ILE A 252 0.71 -2.64 14.35
C ILE A 252 0.61 -3.45 13.05
N SER A 253 -0.58 -3.54 12.46
CA SER A 253 -0.80 -4.26 11.21
C SER A 253 -0.01 -3.64 10.05
N ALA A 254 0.02 -2.30 9.95
CA ALA A 254 0.74 -1.57 8.92
C ALA A 254 2.28 -1.62 9.09
N SER A 255 2.80 -1.89 10.29
CA SER A 255 4.24 -1.93 10.58
C SER A 255 4.89 -3.27 10.28
N ARG A 256 4.12 -4.31 9.98
CA ARG A 256 4.66 -5.65 9.71
C ARG A 256 5.58 -5.67 8.49
N PRO A 257 6.67 -6.48 8.50
CA PRO A 257 7.50 -6.67 7.32
C PRO A 257 6.66 -7.16 6.13
N GLY A 258 6.70 -6.42 5.02
CA GLY A 258 5.94 -6.72 3.80
C GLY A 258 4.56 -6.05 3.70
N ALA A 259 4.05 -5.44 4.77
CA ALA A 259 2.80 -4.67 4.74
C ALA A 259 2.95 -3.35 3.96
N ARG A 260 4.11 -2.72 4.07
CA ARG A 260 4.50 -1.58 3.24
C ARG A 260 5.53 -2.05 2.23
N SER A 261 5.15 -2.23 0.95
CA SER A 261 6.17 -2.27 -0.10
C SER A 261 6.75 -0.86 -0.18
N GLU A 262 8.06 -0.77 0.02
CA GLU A 262 8.76 0.44 -0.37
C GLU A 262 8.47 0.71 -1.85
N SER A 263 8.12 1.95 -2.18
CA SER A 263 8.11 2.34 -3.58
C SER A 263 9.50 2.06 -4.16
N MET A 264 9.58 1.69 -5.43
CA MET A 264 10.88 1.45 -6.10
C MET A 264 11.83 2.65 -5.90
N THR A 265 11.29 3.87 -5.88
CA THR A 265 12.04 5.11 -5.63
C THR A 265 12.60 5.18 -4.21
N THR A 266 11.81 4.82 -3.18
CA THR A 266 12.27 4.80 -1.79
C THR A 266 13.28 3.69 -1.56
N TYR A 267 13.07 2.53 -2.18
CA TYR A 267 13.99 1.41 -2.19
C TYR A 267 15.35 1.79 -2.80
N LEU A 268 15.35 2.37 -4.00
CA LEU A 268 16.58 2.83 -4.66
C LEU A 268 17.28 3.91 -3.86
N LYS A 269 16.55 4.88 -3.32
CA LYS A 269 17.11 5.92 -2.45
C LYS A 269 17.77 5.34 -1.21
N ARG A 270 17.15 4.34 -0.56
CA ARG A 270 17.75 3.67 0.60
C ARG A 270 19.04 2.94 0.24
N LEU A 271 19.10 2.25 -0.91
CA LEU A 271 20.33 1.63 -1.38
C LEU A 271 21.43 2.67 -1.62
N GLU A 272 21.09 3.78 -2.28
CA GLU A 272 22.02 4.89 -2.51
C GLU A 272 22.52 5.52 -1.19
N ASP A 273 21.63 5.71 -0.22
CA ASP A 273 21.98 6.30 1.08
C ASP A 273 22.90 5.37 1.88
N LEU A 274 22.66 4.04 1.84
CA LEU A 274 23.55 3.02 2.42
C LEU A 274 24.95 3.05 1.75
N GLU A 275 25.00 3.08 0.43
CA GLU A 275 26.25 3.12 -0.33
C GLU A 275 27.01 4.43 -0.07
N LYS A 276 26.33 5.58 -0.05
CA LYS A 276 26.93 6.89 0.28
C LYS A 276 27.50 6.91 1.69
N LEU A 277 26.77 6.34 2.67
CA LEU A 277 27.23 6.25 4.05
C LEU A 277 28.51 5.42 4.13
N GLY A 278 28.57 4.27 3.47
CA GLY A 278 29.77 3.43 3.46
C GLY A 278 30.96 4.09 2.77
N LEU A 279 30.72 4.79 1.65
CA LEU A 279 31.76 5.52 0.90
C LEU A 279 32.35 6.74 1.67
N ALA A 280 31.63 7.27 2.66
CA ALA A 280 32.10 8.41 3.46
C ALA A 280 33.25 8.05 4.42
N PHE A 281 33.56 6.78 4.63
CA PHE A 281 34.63 6.36 5.53
C PHE A 281 36.00 6.34 4.82
N PRO A 282 37.05 6.84 5.49
CA PRO A 282 38.40 6.83 4.92
C PRO A 282 38.88 5.40 4.61
N GLY A 283 39.55 5.23 3.47
CA GLY A 283 40.07 3.93 3.03
C GLY A 283 39.07 3.02 2.35
N VAL A 284 37.80 3.41 2.22
CA VAL A 284 36.80 2.73 1.41
C VAL A 284 36.98 3.13 -0.05
N GLU A 285 37.11 2.14 -0.93
CA GLU A 285 37.24 2.34 -2.37
C GLU A 285 35.87 2.26 -3.07
N LYS A 286 35.06 1.25 -2.69
CA LYS A 286 33.75 0.98 -3.25
C LYS A 286 32.81 0.42 -2.20
N CYS A 287 31.53 0.69 -2.36
CA CYS A 287 30.51 0.20 -1.46
C CYS A 287 29.28 -0.24 -2.27
N TYR A 288 28.73 -1.40 -1.95
CA TYR A 288 27.58 -1.97 -2.67
C TYR A 288 26.54 -2.49 -1.70
N ALA A 289 25.34 -1.99 -1.81
CA ALA A 289 24.18 -2.55 -1.13
C ALA A 289 23.66 -3.74 -1.94
N VAL A 290 23.75 -4.94 -1.37
CA VAL A 290 23.33 -6.20 -2.01
C VAL A 290 22.22 -6.88 -1.20
N GLN A 291 21.63 -7.97 -1.72
CA GLN A 291 20.53 -8.70 -1.08
C GLN A 291 19.35 -7.79 -0.68
N ALA A 292 18.92 -6.94 -1.61
CA ALA A 292 17.85 -5.98 -1.37
C ALA A 292 18.12 -5.01 -0.18
N GLY A 293 19.39 -4.60 -0.01
CA GLY A 293 19.81 -3.69 1.07
C GLY A 293 19.98 -4.35 2.43
N ARG A 294 20.00 -5.69 2.50
CA ARG A 294 20.25 -6.44 3.75
C ARG A 294 21.72 -6.72 4.01
N GLU A 295 22.59 -6.48 3.03
CA GLU A 295 24.03 -6.58 3.15
C GLU A 295 24.70 -5.38 2.50
N LEU A 296 25.62 -4.74 3.21
CA LEU A 296 26.50 -3.70 2.69
C LEU A 296 27.89 -4.27 2.52
N ARG A 297 28.36 -4.40 1.28
CA ARG A 297 29.71 -4.84 0.94
C ARG A 297 30.60 -3.64 0.74
N VAL A 298 31.64 -3.54 1.55
CA VAL A 298 32.59 -2.44 1.60
C VAL A 298 33.94 -2.93 1.14
N MET A 299 34.37 -2.48 -0.03
CA MET A 299 35.70 -2.77 -0.57
C MET A 299 36.68 -1.72 -0.11
N VAL A 300 37.76 -2.14 0.54
CA VAL A 300 38.78 -1.21 1.09
C VAL A 300 40.10 -1.38 0.36
N GLN A 301 40.90 -0.29 0.36
CA GLN A 301 42.26 -0.31 -0.17
C GLN A 301 43.16 -1.16 0.74
N PRO A 302 43.78 -2.27 0.25
CA PRO A 302 44.58 -3.17 1.05
C PRO A 302 45.77 -2.51 1.72
N ASP A 303 46.34 -1.47 1.08
CA ASP A 303 47.51 -0.71 1.58
C ASP A 303 47.15 0.33 2.64
N ALA A 304 45.88 0.77 2.65
CA ALA A 304 45.40 1.81 3.57
C ALA A 304 44.74 1.23 4.85
N ILE A 305 44.16 0.03 4.78
CA ILE A 305 43.38 -0.59 5.85
C ILE A 305 43.96 -1.99 6.13
N ASN A 306 44.46 -2.24 7.35
CA ASN A 306 44.86 -3.57 7.79
C ASN A 306 43.67 -4.36 8.37
N ASP A 307 43.90 -5.62 8.82
CA ASP A 307 42.83 -6.49 9.32
C ASP A 307 42.16 -5.97 10.58
N GLU A 308 42.92 -5.43 11.54
CA GLU A 308 42.35 -4.82 12.77
C GLU A 308 41.48 -3.60 12.42
N GLN A 309 41.97 -2.77 11.52
CA GLN A 309 41.24 -1.60 11.05
C GLN A 309 39.97 -1.98 10.27
N ALA A 310 39.98 -3.10 9.54
CA ALA A 310 38.79 -3.59 8.84
C ALA A 310 37.68 -4.01 9.83
N PHE A 311 38.02 -4.67 10.95
CA PHE A 311 37.07 -4.96 12.03
C PHE A 311 36.50 -3.70 12.67
N ALA A 312 37.38 -2.72 12.98
CA ALA A 312 36.94 -1.45 13.54
C ALA A 312 36.03 -0.67 12.57
N LEU A 313 36.37 -0.67 11.28
CA LEU A 313 35.59 -0.05 10.21
C LEU A 313 34.20 -0.67 10.09
N ALA A 314 34.08 -2.00 10.08
CA ALA A 314 32.80 -2.70 10.03
C ALA A 314 31.89 -2.30 11.19
N ARG A 315 32.43 -2.22 12.40
CA ARG A 315 31.72 -1.79 13.61
C ARG A 315 31.28 -0.32 13.54
N ASN A 316 32.15 0.55 13.04
CA ASN A 316 31.84 1.98 12.93
C ASN A 316 30.76 2.24 11.86
N ILE A 317 30.82 1.56 10.74
CA ILE A 317 29.78 1.63 9.69
C ILE A 317 28.46 1.11 10.25
N SER A 318 28.45 -0.04 10.94
CA SER A 318 27.23 -0.60 11.55
C SER A 318 26.58 0.40 12.51
N ARG A 319 27.36 1.00 13.40
CA ARG A 319 26.86 2.02 14.32
C ARG A 319 26.30 3.24 13.59
N LYS A 320 26.99 3.71 12.55
CA LYS A 320 26.55 4.87 11.77
C LYS A 320 25.27 4.60 11.02
N ILE A 321 25.09 3.36 10.52
CA ILE A 321 23.82 2.93 9.93
C ILE A 321 22.70 2.98 10.98
N GLU A 322 22.93 2.48 12.20
CA GLU A 322 21.97 2.50 13.30
C GLU A 322 21.56 3.92 13.73
N GLU A 323 22.50 4.86 13.69
CA GLU A 323 22.29 6.26 14.08
C GLU A 323 21.55 7.08 13.01
N ASP A 324 21.90 6.90 11.72
CA ASP A 324 21.52 7.82 10.65
C ASP A 324 20.41 7.28 9.74
N LEU A 325 20.15 5.97 9.71
CA LEU A 325 19.24 5.35 8.77
C LEU A 325 18.12 4.55 9.45
N GLN A 326 16.90 4.69 8.94
CA GLN A 326 15.79 3.81 9.30
C GLN A 326 15.73 2.64 8.32
N TYR A 327 15.79 1.40 8.85
CA TYR A 327 15.78 0.18 8.04
C TYR A 327 14.91 -0.92 8.67
N PRO A 328 14.22 -1.72 7.86
CA PRO A 328 13.43 -2.84 8.36
C PRO A 328 14.32 -4.07 8.55
N GLY A 329 14.70 -4.38 9.77
CA GLY A 329 15.45 -5.59 10.12
C GLY A 329 16.96 -5.37 10.32
N GLN A 330 17.77 -6.42 10.10
CA GLN A 330 19.22 -6.36 10.30
C GLN A 330 19.94 -6.12 8.98
N ILE A 331 20.97 -5.24 8.99
CA ILE A 331 21.88 -5.04 7.88
C ILE A 331 23.25 -5.65 8.23
N ARG A 332 23.72 -6.55 7.38
CA ARG A 332 25.06 -7.14 7.49
C ARG A 332 26.07 -6.19 6.86
N VAL A 333 27.11 -5.81 7.59
CA VAL A 333 28.24 -5.04 7.03
C VAL A 333 29.41 -5.99 6.82
N THR A 334 29.82 -6.14 5.55
CA THR A 334 30.93 -7.01 5.14
C THR A 334 32.06 -6.16 4.57
N VAL A 335 33.17 -6.03 5.29
CA VAL A 335 34.38 -5.35 4.80
C VAL A 335 35.28 -6.36 4.10
N ILE A 336 35.67 -6.05 2.86
CA ILE A 336 36.45 -6.92 2.00
C ILE A 336 37.77 -6.23 1.64
N ARG A 337 38.89 -6.86 2.01
CA ARG A 337 40.24 -6.53 1.51
C ARG A 337 40.60 -7.54 0.44
N GLU A 338 40.91 -7.09 -0.75
CA GLU A 338 41.23 -7.99 -1.86
C GLU A 338 42.48 -7.51 -2.57
N THR A 339 43.45 -8.42 -2.78
CA THR A 339 44.60 -8.21 -3.67
C THR A 339 44.44 -9.13 -4.85
N ARG A 340 44.38 -8.57 -6.08
CA ARG A 340 44.29 -9.33 -7.32
C ARG A 340 45.61 -9.27 -8.06
N VAL A 341 46.14 -10.42 -8.41
CA VAL A 341 47.25 -10.54 -9.34
C VAL A 341 46.73 -11.27 -10.57
N VAL A 342 46.94 -10.70 -11.76
CA VAL A 342 46.49 -11.29 -13.04
C VAL A 342 47.70 -11.53 -13.91
N GLU A 343 47.90 -12.77 -14.35
CA GLU A 343 48.88 -13.16 -15.35
C GLU A 343 48.22 -13.89 -16.51
N PHE A 344 48.70 -13.66 -17.71
CA PHE A 344 48.19 -14.28 -18.92
C PHE A 344 49.14 -15.41 -19.36
N ALA A 345 48.69 -16.67 -19.41
CA ALA A 345 49.38 -17.72 -20.17
C ALA A 345 49.25 -17.46 -21.68
N LYS A 346 50.36 -17.44 -22.39
CA LYS A 346 50.42 -17.30 -23.84
C LYS A 346 50.47 -18.63 -24.53
#